data_1a1c711c4be573e131e06247bb18c885
#
_entry.id   1a1c711c4be573e131e06247bb18c885
#
_cell.length_a   1.000
_cell.length_b   1.000
_cell.length_c   1.000
_cell.angle_alpha   90.00
_cell.angle_beta   90.00
_cell.angle_gamma   90.00
#
_symmetry.space_group_name_H-M   'P 1'
#
loop_
_entity.id
_entity.type
_entity.pdbx_description
1 polymer ?
#
loop_
_entity_poly.entity_id
_entity_poly.type
_entity_poly.pdbx_seq_one_letter_code
_entity_poly.pdbx_strand_id
1 'polypeptide(L)'
;MRRLAFVATAVAGLLVGCDSGAMDGGAVAQGGTFEFVAPGGKTDIYYDPPDHRGRPGPVAGPDLMDPSRTLSLNDFAGQVVVINVWGQWCGPCRAEVTQLQQVYNATRVDGVTLLGIDVRDNNRQAAQDFVKDRNVTFPSIYDPAMRTMIAFGGKYPTTVIPSTLVLDRQHRVAAVFLRELLAEDLQPVVARIASEPAEQQAPPRAQ
;
A
#
# COMPACT_ATOMS: atom_id res chain seq x y z
N MET A 1 -59.65 -38.87 47.46
CA MET A 1 -59.05 -38.96 46.07
C MET A 1 -58.48 -37.61 45.76
N ARG A 2 -57.17 -37.48 45.98
CA ARG A 2 -56.44 -36.21 45.77
C ARG A 2 -55.78 -36.26 44.38
N ARG A 3 -56.16 -35.36 43.47
CA ARG A 3 -55.56 -35.22 42.17
C ARG A 3 -54.35 -34.30 42.29
N LEU A 4 -53.15 -34.82 42.08
CA LEU A 4 -51.90 -34.04 41.92
C LEU A 4 -51.82 -33.50 40.49
N ALA A 5 -51.75 -32.18 40.38
CA ALA A 5 -51.48 -31.50 39.14
C ALA A 5 -49.96 -31.33 39.00
N PHE A 6 -49.38 -31.90 37.93
CA PHE A 6 -47.98 -31.65 37.53
C PHE A 6 -47.92 -30.37 36.75
N VAL A 7 -47.16 -29.39 37.25
CA VAL A 7 -46.80 -28.19 36.52
C VAL A 7 -45.51 -28.49 35.79
N ALA A 8 -45.57 -28.53 34.46
CA ALA A 8 -44.40 -28.65 33.60
C ALA A 8 -43.81 -27.27 33.34
N THR A 9 -42.65 -26.98 33.92
CA THR A 9 -41.91 -25.75 33.69
C THR A 9 -41.05 -25.92 32.41
N ALA A 10 -41.45 -25.27 31.35
CA ALA A 10 -40.67 -25.21 30.11
C ALA A 10 -39.51 -24.20 30.29
N VAL A 11 -38.28 -24.69 30.35
CA VAL A 11 -37.06 -23.87 30.29
C VAL A 11 -36.77 -23.59 28.83
N ALA A 12 -37.04 -22.35 28.39
CA ALA A 12 -36.62 -21.84 27.10
C ALA A 12 -35.13 -21.54 27.17
N GLY A 13 -34.31 -22.43 26.61
CA GLY A 13 -32.87 -22.22 26.41
C GLY A 13 -32.64 -21.17 25.33
N LEU A 14 -32.18 -20.00 25.72
CA LEU A 14 -31.60 -19.01 24.81
C LEU A 14 -30.24 -19.54 24.30
N LEU A 15 -30.25 -20.11 23.10
CA LEU A 15 -29.02 -20.36 22.35
C LEU A 15 -28.50 -19.00 21.87
N VAL A 16 -27.59 -18.43 22.63
CA VAL A 16 -26.72 -17.36 22.12
C VAL A 16 -25.79 -18.01 21.09
N GLY A 17 -26.14 -17.88 19.81
CA GLY A 17 -25.28 -18.23 18.71
C GLY A 17 -24.07 -17.29 18.77
N CYS A 18 -22.90 -17.81 19.17
CA CYS A 18 -21.62 -17.16 18.83
C CYS A 18 -21.48 -17.27 17.32
N ASP A 19 -21.84 -16.20 16.63
CA ASP A 19 -21.46 -16.00 15.25
C ASP A 19 -19.93 -15.86 15.23
N SER A 20 -19.25 -16.97 14.96
CA SER A 20 -17.85 -17.01 14.67
C SER A 20 -17.69 -16.45 13.26
N GLY A 21 -17.91 -15.13 13.10
CA GLY A 21 -17.47 -14.42 11.93
C GLY A 21 -16.00 -14.72 11.78
N ALA A 22 -15.66 -15.53 10.76
CA ALA A 22 -14.28 -15.69 10.32
C ALA A 22 -13.77 -14.28 10.02
N MET A 23 -12.98 -13.73 10.94
CA MET A 23 -12.21 -12.53 10.69
C MET A 23 -11.23 -12.93 9.59
N ASP A 24 -11.62 -12.66 8.36
CA ASP A 24 -10.68 -12.60 7.25
C ASP A 24 -9.66 -11.55 7.69
N GLY A 25 -8.44 -12.01 8.06
CA GLY A 25 -7.43 -11.21 8.75
C GLY A 25 -6.86 -10.13 7.86
N GLY A 26 -7.71 -9.16 7.47
CA GLY A 26 -7.29 -7.95 6.79
C GLY A 26 -6.31 -7.18 7.65
N ALA A 27 -5.31 -6.59 7.04
CA ALA A 27 -4.38 -5.71 7.72
C ALA A 27 -5.13 -4.44 8.17
N VAL A 28 -4.91 -4.01 9.42
CA VAL A 28 -5.58 -2.85 10.02
C VAL A 28 -4.54 -1.88 10.55
N ALA A 29 -4.61 -0.61 10.14
CA ALA A 29 -3.79 0.45 10.71
C ALA A 29 -4.41 0.94 12.03
N GLN A 30 -3.58 1.16 13.05
CA GLN A 30 -4.01 1.69 14.33
C GLN A 30 -3.74 3.20 14.41
N GLY A 31 -4.73 3.98 14.86
CA GLY A 31 -4.57 5.40 15.14
C GLY A 31 -4.30 6.28 13.90
N GLY A 32 -4.69 5.83 12.70
CA GLY A 32 -4.50 6.59 11.46
C GLY A 32 -3.07 6.59 10.91
N THR A 33 -2.11 6.01 11.64
CA THR A 33 -0.73 5.78 11.19
C THR A 33 -0.59 4.42 10.55
N PHE A 34 0.13 4.33 9.44
CA PHE A 34 0.41 3.05 8.79
C PHE A 34 1.28 2.15 9.68
N GLU A 35 0.83 0.95 9.88
CA GLU A 35 1.60 -0.14 10.47
C GLU A 35 1.58 -1.33 9.52
N PHE A 36 2.77 -1.78 9.13
CA PHE A 36 2.89 -2.95 8.26
C PHE A 36 2.49 -4.23 9.00
N VAL A 37 1.57 -4.97 8.40
CA VAL A 37 1.14 -6.30 8.87
C VAL A 37 1.02 -7.21 7.66
N ALA A 38 1.63 -8.39 7.72
CA ALA A 38 1.51 -9.43 6.69
C ALA A 38 0.81 -10.66 7.25
N PRO A 39 -0.54 -10.69 7.28
CA PRO A 39 -1.29 -11.83 7.79
C PRO A 39 -0.93 -13.10 7.03
N GLY A 40 -0.53 -14.16 7.76
CA GLY A 40 -0.17 -15.43 7.18
C GLY A 40 1.06 -15.41 6.24
N GLY A 41 1.90 -14.37 6.31
CA GLY A 41 3.08 -14.24 5.46
C GLY A 41 2.77 -13.97 3.98
N LYS A 42 1.59 -13.41 3.67
CA LYS A 42 1.18 -13.06 2.31
C LYS A 42 2.12 -12.01 1.71
N THR A 43 2.35 -12.09 0.40
CA THR A 43 3.09 -11.10 -0.37
C THR A 43 2.21 -10.02 -0.99
N ASP A 44 0.92 -10.31 -1.14
CA ASP A 44 -0.10 -9.38 -1.64
C ASP A 44 -1.04 -9.06 -0.48
N ILE A 45 -0.97 -7.84 0.03
CA ILE A 45 -1.63 -7.41 1.26
C ILE A 45 -2.54 -6.24 0.93
N TYR A 46 -3.81 -6.32 1.35
CA TYR A 46 -4.80 -5.28 1.15
C TYR A 46 -5.29 -4.75 2.49
N TYR A 47 -5.40 -3.42 2.58
CA TYR A 47 -5.93 -2.70 3.74
C TYR A 47 -7.34 -2.23 3.39
N ASP A 48 -8.28 -3.17 3.39
CA ASP A 48 -9.68 -2.92 3.10
C ASP A 48 -10.56 -3.38 4.28
N PRO A 49 -11.64 -2.67 4.58
CA PRO A 49 -12.14 -1.46 3.94
C PRO A 49 -11.27 -0.21 4.19
N PRO A 50 -11.56 0.97 3.58
CA PRO A 50 -10.71 2.17 3.67
C PRO A 50 -10.40 2.71 5.07
N ASP A 51 -11.21 2.41 6.09
CA ASP A 51 -10.96 2.74 7.49
C ASP A 51 -9.83 1.90 8.14
N HIS A 52 -9.43 0.80 7.50
CA HIS A 52 -8.26 0.01 7.88
C HIS A 52 -6.94 0.60 7.40
N ARG A 53 -6.97 1.64 6.56
CA ARG A 53 -5.77 2.25 5.96
C ARG A 53 -5.14 3.28 6.89
N GLY A 54 -3.82 3.26 6.99
CA GLY A 54 -3.03 4.25 7.71
C GLY A 54 -2.13 5.06 6.77
N ARG A 55 -1.71 6.24 7.21
CA ARG A 55 -0.75 7.08 6.50
C ARG A 55 0.68 6.69 6.86
N PRO A 56 1.58 6.56 5.89
CA PRO A 56 3.01 6.46 6.18
C PRO A 56 3.51 7.76 6.83
N GLY A 57 4.67 7.69 7.45
CA GLY A 57 5.42 8.87 7.84
C GLY A 57 5.87 9.70 6.62
N PRO A 58 6.65 10.77 6.84
CA PRO A 58 7.16 11.61 5.76
C PRO A 58 8.04 10.81 4.79
N VAL A 59 7.69 10.83 3.50
CA VAL A 59 8.48 10.27 2.40
C VAL A 59 8.99 11.44 1.57
N ALA A 60 10.29 11.71 1.65
CA ALA A 60 10.94 12.77 0.87
C ALA A 60 12.44 12.48 0.71
N GLY A 61 13.02 12.94 -0.36
CA GLY A 61 14.45 12.81 -0.63
C GLY A 61 14.87 13.47 -1.94
N PRO A 62 16.19 13.48 -2.25
CA PRO A 62 16.70 14.06 -3.48
C PRO A 62 16.11 13.35 -4.71
N ASP A 63 15.74 14.11 -5.72
CA ASP A 63 15.34 13.55 -7.02
C ASP A 63 16.53 12.81 -7.66
N LEU A 64 16.29 11.59 -8.15
CA LEU A 64 17.31 10.79 -8.81
C LEU A 64 17.93 11.54 -10.02
N MET A 65 17.09 12.19 -10.82
CA MET A 65 17.51 12.83 -12.07
C MET A 65 18.05 14.25 -11.86
N ASP A 66 17.56 14.97 -10.83
CA ASP A 66 18.01 16.31 -10.47
C ASP A 66 18.35 16.40 -8.98
N PRO A 67 19.64 16.25 -8.59
CA PRO A 67 20.05 16.27 -7.20
C PRO A 67 19.77 17.59 -6.46
N SER A 68 19.52 18.68 -7.17
CA SER A 68 19.18 19.97 -6.57
C SER A 68 17.72 20.07 -6.14
N ARG A 69 16.88 19.16 -6.64
CA ARG A 69 15.45 19.06 -6.33
C ARG A 69 15.19 18.04 -5.23
N THR A 70 14.27 18.34 -4.35
CA THR A 70 13.68 17.38 -3.40
C THR A 70 12.31 16.95 -3.90
N LEU A 71 12.08 15.64 -3.95
CA LEU A 71 10.76 15.04 -4.17
C LEU A 71 10.14 14.69 -2.83
N SER A 72 8.84 14.90 -2.71
CA SER A 72 8.07 14.57 -1.52
C SER A 72 6.76 13.89 -1.92
N LEU A 73 6.27 12.96 -1.10
CA LEU A 73 4.94 12.41 -1.26
C LEU A 73 3.86 13.52 -1.27
N ASN A 74 4.09 14.60 -0.53
CA ASN A 74 3.18 15.76 -0.47
C ASN A 74 3.05 16.51 -1.81
N ASP A 75 4.02 16.37 -2.73
CA ASP A 75 3.93 16.98 -4.07
C ASP A 75 2.79 16.37 -4.90
N PHE A 76 2.26 15.23 -4.48
CA PHE A 76 1.21 14.48 -5.15
C PHE A 76 -0.13 14.49 -4.39
N ALA A 77 -0.38 15.55 -3.61
CA ALA A 77 -1.60 15.67 -2.81
C ALA A 77 -2.87 15.48 -3.66
N GLY A 78 -3.80 14.65 -3.18
CA GLY A 78 -5.06 14.34 -3.87
C GLY A 78 -4.94 13.33 -5.01
N GLN A 79 -3.77 12.82 -5.31
CA GLN A 79 -3.55 11.74 -6.27
C GLN A 79 -3.46 10.38 -5.57
N VAL A 80 -3.82 9.32 -6.28
CA VAL A 80 -3.43 7.96 -5.93
C VAL A 80 -1.95 7.83 -6.23
N VAL A 81 -1.16 7.37 -5.26
CA VAL A 81 0.30 7.25 -5.44
C VAL A 81 0.71 5.79 -5.36
N VAL A 82 1.40 5.31 -6.38
CA VAL A 82 2.08 4.02 -6.36
C VAL A 82 3.54 4.26 -6.01
N ILE A 83 3.97 3.81 -4.84
CA ILE A 83 5.38 3.88 -4.44
C ILE A 83 6.04 2.54 -4.77
N ASN A 84 7.09 2.57 -5.59
CA ASN A 84 7.88 1.38 -5.92
C ASN A 84 9.30 1.52 -5.35
N VAL A 85 9.68 0.58 -4.49
CA VAL A 85 11.04 0.49 -3.92
C VAL A 85 11.87 -0.42 -4.82
N TRP A 86 12.94 0.12 -5.40
CA TRP A 86 13.71 -0.53 -6.44
C TRP A 86 15.21 -0.25 -6.35
N GLY A 87 15.99 -0.87 -7.21
CA GLY A 87 17.40 -0.55 -7.45
C GLY A 87 17.85 -1.09 -8.79
N GLN A 88 18.78 -0.39 -9.48
CA GLN A 88 19.26 -0.86 -10.79
C GLN A 88 20.02 -2.19 -10.72
N TRP A 89 20.57 -2.52 -9.57
CA TRP A 89 21.26 -3.78 -9.26
C TRP A 89 20.30 -4.97 -9.09
N CYS A 90 19.01 -4.73 -8.89
CA CYS A 90 17.98 -5.72 -8.59
C CYS A 90 17.43 -6.32 -9.90
N GLY A 91 17.65 -7.60 -10.13
CA GLY A 91 17.19 -8.31 -11.33
C GLY A 91 15.67 -8.23 -11.54
N PRO A 92 14.82 -8.62 -10.56
CA PRO A 92 13.37 -8.50 -10.66
C PRO A 92 12.89 -7.06 -10.88
N CYS A 93 13.52 -6.06 -10.23
CA CYS A 93 13.17 -4.65 -10.45
C CYS A 93 13.39 -4.22 -11.91
N ARG A 94 14.44 -4.73 -12.53
CA ARG A 94 14.75 -4.46 -13.95
C ARG A 94 13.73 -5.10 -14.89
N ALA A 95 13.10 -6.18 -14.48
CA ALA A 95 12.04 -6.84 -15.26
C ALA A 95 10.71 -6.09 -15.13
N GLU A 96 10.33 -5.65 -13.90
CA GLU A 96 9.03 -5.01 -13.67
C GLU A 96 8.94 -3.55 -14.13
N VAL A 97 10.06 -2.82 -14.28
CA VAL A 97 10.04 -1.37 -14.53
C VAL A 97 9.23 -0.97 -15.75
N THR A 98 9.27 -1.77 -16.82
CA THR A 98 8.47 -1.52 -18.04
C THR A 98 6.98 -1.76 -17.82
N GLN A 99 6.62 -2.69 -16.94
CA GLN A 99 5.25 -2.95 -16.52
C GLN A 99 4.70 -1.78 -15.71
N LEU A 100 5.51 -1.26 -14.78
CA LEU A 100 5.17 -0.07 -14.00
C LEU A 100 5.01 1.16 -14.89
N GLN A 101 5.88 1.35 -15.89
CA GLN A 101 5.76 2.44 -16.86
C GLN A 101 4.48 2.31 -17.70
N GLN A 102 4.10 1.09 -18.06
CA GLN A 102 2.83 0.83 -18.75
C GLN A 102 1.63 1.26 -17.89
N VAL A 103 1.59 0.84 -16.62
CA VAL A 103 0.53 1.24 -15.67
C VAL A 103 0.49 2.77 -15.51
N TYR A 104 1.66 3.41 -15.32
CA TYR A 104 1.73 4.87 -15.22
C TYR A 104 1.12 5.57 -16.44
N ASN A 105 1.49 5.15 -17.65
CA ASN A 105 0.95 5.73 -18.88
C ASN A 105 -0.57 5.57 -19.00
N ALA A 106 -1.09 4.42 -18.57
CA ALA A 106 -2.52 4.11 -18.63
C ALA A 106 -3.36 4.87 -17.60
N THR A 107 -2.80 5.21 -16.43
CA THR A 107 -3.58 5.68 -15.28
C THR A 107 -3.32 7.13 -14.87
N ARG A 108 -2.25 7.78 -15.38
CA ARG A 108 -1.90 9.16 -15.02
C ARG A 108 -3.02 10.19 -15.31
N VAL A 109 -3.84 9.94 -16.31
CA VAL A 109 -4.97 10.83 -16.66
C VAL A 109 -6.10 10.74 -15.64
N ASP A 110 -6.16 9.68 -14.83
CA ASP A 110 -7.15 9.44 -13.78
C ASP A 110 -6.70 9.97 -12.41
N GLY A 111 -5.61 10.77 -12.38
CA GLY A 111 -5.04 11.30 -11.16
C GLY A 111 -4.26 10.27 -10.35
N VAL A 112 -3.56 9.37 -11.06
CA VAL A 112 -2.62 8.41 -10.49
C VAL A 112 -1.20 8.83 -10.82
N THR A 113 -0.29 8.71 -9.87
CA THR A 113 1.14 8.89 -10.11
C THR A 113 1.94 7.69 -9.59
N LEU A 114 3.14 7.49 -10.14
CA LEU A 114 4.15 6.59 -9.61
C LEU A 114 5.29 7.41 -9.02
N LEU A 115 5.82 6.95 -7.89
CA LEU A 115 7.01 7.49 -7.24
C LEU A 115 7.96 6.34 -6.94
N GLY A 116 9.09 6.30 -7.63
CA GLY A 116 10.16 5.35 -7.33
C GLY A 116 10.93 5.76 -6.08
N ILE A 117 11.48 4.79 -5.36
CA ILE A 117 12.51 5.00 -4.33
C ILE A 117 13.67 4.07 -4.68
N ASP A 118 14.75 4.64 -5.20
CA ASP A 118 15.97 3.92 -5.56
C ASP A 118 16.84 3.72 -4.33
N VAL A 119 17.01 2.47 -3.94
CA VAL A 119 17.65 2.09 -2.67
C VAL A 119 18.88 1.21 -2.89
N ARG A 120 19.83 1.27 -1.93
CA ARG A 120 21.07 0.47 -1.94
C ARG A 120 21.87 0.61 -3.22
N ASP A 121 21.67 1.70 -3.95
CA ASP A 121 22.37 2.00 -5.17
C ASP A 121 23.41 3.10 -4.92
N ASN A 122 24.67 2.71 -4.79
CA ASN A 122 25.75 3.65 -4.49
C ASN A 122 26.28 4.36 -5.75
N ASN A 123 25.75 4.02 -6.92
CA ASN A 123 26.11 4.65 -8.20
C ASN A 123 24.89 5.34 -8.82
N ARG A 124 24.66 6.60 -8.44
CA ARG A 124 23.56 7.41 -8.98
C ARG A 124 23.57 7.45 -10.51
N GLN A 125 24.74 7.58 -11.14
CA GLN A 125 24.83 7.65 -12.60
C GLN A 125 24.30 6.37 -13.26
N ALA A 126 24.65 5.20 -12.73
CA ALA A 126 24.15 3.93 -13.25
C ALA A 126 22.61 3.81 -13.11
N ALA A 127 22.04 4.30 -11.99
CA ALA A 127 20.59 4.36 -11.82
C ALA A 127 19.93 5.34 -12.81
N GLN A 128 20.53 6.52 -13.03
CA GLN A 128 20.05 7.49 -14.03
C GLN A 128 20.09 6.93 -15.45
N ASP A 129 21.18 6.24 -15.81
CA ASP A 129 21.33 5.63 -17.13
C ASP A 129 20.29 4.52 -17.32
N PHE A 130 20.07 3.68 -16.31
CA PHE A 130 19.03 2.66 -16.35
C PHE A 130 17.63 3.26 -16.58
N VAL A 131 17.28 4.34 -15.88
CA VAL A 131 16.00 5.06 -16.04
C VAL A 131 15.83 5.59 -17.47
N LYS A 132 16.90 6.18 -18.03
CA LYS A 132 16.92 6.68 -19.42
C LYS A 132 16.77 5.56 -20.44
N ASP A 133 17.57 4.51 -20.29
CA ASP A 133 17.61 3.37 -21.23
C ASP A 133 16.28 2.62 -21.29
N ARG A 134 15.52 2.64 -20.18
CA ARG A 134 14.19 2.01 -20.07
C ARG A 134 13.04 2.96 -20.35
N ASN A 135 13.33 4.23 -20.71
CA ASN A 135 12.33 5.29 -20.95
C ASN A 135 11.35 5.44 -19.76
N VAL A 136 11.85 5.34 -18.53
CA VAL A 136 11.06 5.56 -17.33
C VAL A 136 10.83 7.05 -17.17
N THR A 137 9.56 7.46 -17.04
CA THR A 137 9.16 8.87 -16.97
C THR A 137 8.55 9.28 -15.63
N PHE A 138 8.24 8.33 -14.77
CA PHE A 138 7.83 8.67 -13.41
C PHE A 138 9.03 9.03 -12.54
N PRO A 139 8.87 9.99 -11.60
CA PRO A 139 9.97 10.46 -10.75
C PRO A 139 10.44 9.39 -9.76
N SER A 140 11.70 9.49 -9.35
CA SER A 140 12.27 8.61 -8.32
C SER A 140 13.10 9.40 -7.31
N ILE A 141 12.92 9.10 -6.02
CA ILE A 141 13.80 9.54 -4.94
C ILE A 141 15.07 8.67 -4.97
N TYR A 142 16.24 9.30 -4.86
CA TYR A 142 17.52 8.60 -4.67
C TYR A 142 17.82 8.46 -3.18
N ASP A 143 17.71 7.24 -2.65
CA ASP A 143 17.90 6.93 -1.23
C ASP A 143 18.76 5.68 -1.01
N PRO A 144 20.06 5.72 -1.33
CA PRO A 144 20.95 4.55 -1.17
C PRO A 144 21.02 4.05 0.27
N ALA A 145 20.78 4.90 1.25
CA ALA A 145 20.79 4.57 2.67
C ALA A 145 19.45 4.08 3.21
N MET A 146 18.40 3.98 2.37
CA MET A 146 17.06 3.51 2.75
C MET A 146 16.40 4.32 3.90
N ARG A 147 16.71 5.59 4.04
CA ARG A 147 16.17 6.45 5.11
C ARG A 147 14.67 6.67 5.00
N THR A 148 14.15 6.76 3.76
CA THR A 148 12.72 6.90 3.48
C THR A 148 11.91 5.71 3.96
N MET A 149 12.52 4.53 4.09
CA MET A 149 11.83 3.31 4.52
C MET A 149 11.34 3.38 5.97
N ILE A 150 11.88 4.28 6.79
CA ILE A 150 11.43 4.55 8.16
C ILE A 150 9.97 5.01 8.16
N ALA A 151 9.54 5.70 7.11
CA ALA A 151 8.16 6.19 6.94
C ALA A 151 7.11 5.06 6.93
N PHE A 152 7.50 3.84 6.57
CA PHE A 152 6.60 2.68 6.49
C PHE A 152 6.56 1.85 7.78
N GLY A 153 7.16 2.35 8.86
CA GLY A 153 7.18 1.70 10.17
C GLY A 153 8.24 0.61 10.32
N GLY A 154 8.59 0.32 11.56
CA GLY A 154 9.72 -0.57 11.89
C GLY A 154 9.51 -2.05 11.53
N LYS A 155 8.30 -2.46 11.20
CA LYS A 155 7.98 -3.84 10.78
C LYS A 155 7.99 -4.04 9.26
N TYR A 156 8.11 -2.95 8.46
CA TYR A 156 8.16 -3.07 7.01
C TYR A 156 9.42 -3.83 6.57
N PRO A 157 9.29 -4.85 5.69
CA PRO A 157 10.41 -5.72 5.33
C PRO A 157 11.36 -5.03 4.34
N THR A 158 12.27 -4.22 4.84
CA THR A 158 13.24 -3.46 4.03
C THR A 158 14.20 -4.33 3.22
N THR A 159 14.22 -5.64 3.44
CA THR A 159 15.04 -6.60 2.68
C THR A 159 14.36 -7.10 1.41
N VAL A 160 13.04 -6.93 1.29
CA VAL A 160 12.28 -7.37 0.12
C VAL A 160 12.26 -6.26 -0.93
N ILE A 161 12.97 -6.47 -2.02
CA ILE A 161 13.09 -5.57 -3.17
C ILE A 161 12.97 -6.40 -4.44
N PRO A 162 12.00 -6.08 -5.34
CA PRO A 162 11.12 -4.93 -5.29
C PRO A 162 10.00 -5.08 -4.28
N SER A 163 9.48 -3.95 -3.84
CA SER A 163 8.21 -3.88 -3.13
C SER A 163 7.43 -2.64 -3.57
N THR A 164 6.10 -2.79 -3.64
CA THR A 164 5.22 -1.73 -4.14
C THR A 164 4.09 -1.45 -3.16
N LEU A 165 3.86 -0.17 -2.86
CA LEU A 165 2.74 0.28 -2.05
C LEU A 165 1.78 1.09 -2.92
N VAL A 166 0.48 0.87 -2.79
CA VAL A 166 -0.55 1.71 -3.41
C VAL A 166 -1.21 2.54 -2.33
N LEU A 167 -1.16 3.86 -2.48
CA LEU A 167 -1.74 4.82 -1.56
C LEU A 167 -2.98 5.45 -2.19
N ASP A 168 -4.02 5.63 -1.41
CA ASP A 168 -5.22 6.35 -1.83
C ASP A 168 -4.99 7.88 -1.91
N ARG A 169 -6.01 8.65 -2.32
CA ARG A 169 -5.90 10.12 -2.50
C ARG A 169 -5.61 10.90 -1.20
N GLN A 170 -5.78 10.28 -0.02
CA GLN A 170 -5.34 10.81 1.27
C GLN A 170 -3.96 10.30 1.67
N HIS A 171 -3.27 9.61 0.78
CA HIS A 171 -1.98 8.97 1.00
C HIS A 171 -2.01 7.93 2.14
N ARG A 172 -3.15 7.24 2.34
CA ARG A 172 -3.23 6.08 3.21
C ARG A 172 -2.89 4.83 2.41
N VAL A 173 -2.13 3.92 2.99
CA VAL A 173 -1.73 2.68 2.32
C VAL A 173 -2.95 1.77 2.13
N ALA A 174 -3.28 1.47 0.89
CA ALA A 174 -4.40 0.62 0.49
C ALA A 174 -3.97 -0.80 0.11
N ALA A 175 -2.75 -0.94 -0.43
CA ALA A 175 -2.18 -2.26 -0.74
C ALA A 175 -0.65 -2.24 -0.64
N VAL A 176 -0.08 -3.41 -0.35
CA VAL A 176 1.38 -3.65 -0.36
C VAL A 176 1.65 -4.95 -1.11
N PHE A 177 2.61 -4.90 -2.01
CA PHE A 177 3.11 -6.06 -2.75
C PHE A 177 4.58 -6.26 -2.45
N LEU A 178 4.93 -7.47 -2.04
CA LEU A 178 6.30 -7.86 -1.67
C LEU A 178 6.87 -8.82 -2.71
N ARG A 179 6.70 -8.48 -3.98
CA ARG A 179 7.16 -9.25 -5.14
C ARG A 179 7.24 -8.38 -6.38
N GLU A 180 7.86 -8.89 -7.42
CA GLU A 180 7.78 -8.36 -8.78
C GLU A 180 6.32 -8.33 -9.26
N LEU A 181 5.92 -7.26 -9.96
CA LEU A 181 4.58 -7.07 -10.49
C LEU A 181 4.57 -6.99 -12.01
N LEU A 182 3.53 -7.59 -12.59
CA LEU A 182 3.11 -7.35 -13.96
C LEU A 182 2.07 -6.20 -14.00
N ALA A 183 1.89 -5.61 -15.17
CA ALA A 183 0.85 -4.57 -15.34
C ALA A 183 -0.55 -5.11 -15.01
N GLU A 184 -0.83 -6.36 -15.34
CA GLU A 184 -2.09 -7.06 -15.03
C GLU A 184 -2.35 -7.27 -13.54
N ASP A 185 -1.30 -7.33 -12.72
CA ASP A 185 -1.43 -7.40 -11.25
C ASP A 185 -1.79 -6.03 -10.66
N LEU A 186 -1.10 -4.99 -11.09
CA LEU A 186 -1.14 -3.68 -10.47
C LEU A 186 -2.29 -2.80 -10.99
N GLN A 187 -2.53 -2.79 -12.30
CA GLN A 187 -3.49 -1.88 -12.94
C GLN A 187 -4.92 -2.02 -12.39
N PRO A 188 -5.47 -3.23 -12.15
CA PRO A 188 -6.81 -3.38 -11.57
C PRO A 188 -6.90 -2.80 -10.14
N VAL A 189 -5.85 -2.96 -9.34
CA VAL A 189 -5.80 -2.44 -7.96
C VAL A 189 -5.79 -0.91 -7.98
N VAL A 190 -4.92 -0.32 -8.80
CA VAL A 190 -4.81 1.13 -8.96
C VAL A 190 -6.12 1.73 -9.48
N ALA A 191 -6.74 1.11 -10.50
CA ALA A 191 -8.01 1.57 -11.06
C ALA A 191 -9.13 1.52 -10.01
N ARG A 192 -9.19 0.44 -9.21
CA ARG A 192 -10.15 0.32 -8.11
C ARG A 192 -9.98 1.46 -7.10
N ILE A 193 -8.76 1.69 -6.62
CA ILE A 193 -8.48 2.74 -5.63
C ILE A 193 -8.77 4.14 -6.20
N ALA A 194 -8.44 4.37 -7.47
CA ALA A 194 -8.72 5.65 -8.13
C ALA A 194 -10.21 5.92 -8.32
N SER A 195 -11.03 4.87 -8.45
CA SER A 195 -12.49 4.98 -8.62
C SER A 195 -13.26 5.09 -7.29
N GLU A 196 -12.60 4.96 -6.14
CA GLU A 196 -13.26 5.07 -4.84
C GLU A 196 -13.88 6.45 -4.65
N PRO A 197 -15.12 6.54 -4.12
CA PRO A 197 -15.77 7.82 -3.84
C PRO A 197 -14.94 8.71 -2.91
N ALA A 198 -14.96 10.02 -3.15
CA ALA A 198 -14.23 11.00 -2.33
C ALA A 198 -14.62 10.93 -0.84
N GLU A 199 -15.84 10.55 -0.51
CA GLU A 199 -16.32 10.37 0.85
C GLU A 199 -15.66 9.22 1.59
N GLN A 200 -15.38 8.11 0.88
CA GLN A 200 -14.64 6.96 1.46
C GLN A 200 -13.17 7.27 1.64
N GLN A 201 -12.71 8.29 0.95
CA GLN A 201 -11.35 8.79 1.03
C GLN A 201 -11.21 9.96 2.03
N ALA A 202 -12.30 10.49 2.59
CA ALA A 202 -12.26 11.52 3.62
C ALA A 202 -11.80 10.96 4.98
N PRO A 203 -11.07 11.73 5.82
CA PRO A 203 -10.79 11.29 7.17
C PRO A 203 -12.10 11.09 7.96
N PRO A 204 -12.16 10.14 8.91
CA PRO A 204 -13.33 9.98 9.75
C PRO A 204 -13.68 11.33 10.41
N ARG A 205 -14.96 11.71 10.34
CA ARG A 205 -15.43 12.93 11.00
C ARG A 205 -15.18 12.76 12.49
N ALA A 206 -14.46 13.70 13.11
CA ALA A 206 -14.33 13.76 14.56
C ALA A 206 -15.76 13.92 15.15
N GLN A 207 -16.14 12.95 15.99
CA GLN A 207 -17.39 13.01 16.77
C GLN A 207 -17.13 13.77 18.06
#